data_901e9efdf274f51aef38e1a9404777d4
#
_entry.id   901e9efdf274f51aef38e1a9404777d4
#
_cell.length_a   1.000
_cell.length_b   1.000
_cell.length_c   1.000
_cell.angle_alpha   90.00
_cell.angle_beta   90.00
_cell.angle_gamma   90.00
#
_symmetry.space_group_name_H-M   'P 1'
#
loop_
_entity.id
_entity.type
_entity.pdbx_description
1 polymer ?
#
loop_
_entity_poly.entity_id
_entity_poly.type
_entity_poly.pdbx_seq_one_letter_code
_entity_poly.pdbx_strand_id
1 'polypeptide(L)'
;ATSIFKAAENVGGHDRKRADEIAKLVENKLLEKYSKRKYIKTSEIAEIVKSTLLEQDHGKTAISYALFVDLKNKVKNIKSLIDADSLVRDYIGEADWRVKENSNMAYSWQGLNFHISSTVQANYWLHSIYPKEIATAHIKADLHIHDLGMLATYCCGWSLEDLLLKGFTGVPGKVSCAPPKHFGTALGQCVNFFYTLQHEAAGAQAFSNFDTYLAPFIRYDKLTYKEVKQKIQEFVFNMNVPTRVGCQCPFTNITLDLVPTGELAQQNVIIGGKLQKEKYKDFQKEMDMFNKAYAEVVMAGDA
;
A
#
# COMPACT_ATOMS: atom_id res chain seq x y z
N ALA A 1 -37.77 -3.25 -22.33
CA ALA A 1 -38.68 -3.96 -21.40
C ALA A 1 -37.92 -4.64 -20.26
N THR A 2 -36.98 -5.58 -20.53
CA THR A 2 -36.31 -6.38 -19.50
C THR A 2 -35.57 -5.55 -18.43
N SER A 3 -34.89 -4.48 -18.83
CA SER A 3 -34.19 -3.61 -17.88
C SER A 3 -35.15 -2.80 -16.99
N ILE A 4 -36.29 -2.41 -17.53
CA ILE A 4 -37.36 -1.72 -16.80
C ILE A 4 -38.00 -2.69 -15.79
N PHE A 5 -38.28 -3.92 -16.21
CA PHE A 5 -38.85 -4.96 -15.34
C PHE A 5 -37.90 -5.28 -14.16
N LYS A 6 -36.61 -5.51 -14.44
CA LYS A 6 -35.61 -5.74 -13.36
C LYS A 6 -35.50 -4.57 -12.40
N ALA A 7 -35.59 -3.33 -12.89
CA ALA A 7 -35.58 -2.16 -12.01
C ALA A 7 -36.85 -2.08 -11.16
N ALA A 8 -38.02 -2.54 -11.68
CA ALA A 8 -39.25 -2.66 -10.91
C ALA A 8 -39.17 -3.76 -9.85
N GLU A 9 -38.63 -4.94 -10.19
CA GLU A 9 -38.42 -6.05 -9.22
C GLU A 9 -37.59 -5.61 -8.01
N ASN A 10 -36.52 -4.82 -8.22
CA ASN A 10 -35.69 -4.30 -7.13
C ASN A 10 -36.41 -3.38 -6.14
N VAL A 11 -37.60 -2.87 -6.49
CA VAL A 11 -38.45 -2.01 -5.63
C VAL A 11 -39.79 -2.63 -5.32
N GLY A 12 -39.90 -3.95 -5.51
CA GLY A 12 -41.09 -4.74 -5.15
C GLY A 12 -42.19 -4.79 -6.22
N GLY A 13 -41.90 -4.37 -7.46
CA GLY A 13 -42.86 -4.47 -8.57
C GLY A 13 -42.68 -5.76 -9.38
N HIS A 14 -43.75 -6.48 -9.65
CA HIS A 14 -43.71 -7.77 -10.37
C HIS A 14 -44.56 -7.80 -11.64
N ASP A 15 -45.05 -6.65 -12.10
CA ASP A 15 -45.89 -6.56 -13.28
C ASP A 15 -45.09 -6.46 -14.59
N ARG A 16 -44.89 -7.60 -15.23
CA ARG A 16 -44.17 -7.69 -16.51
C ARG A 16 -44.93 -7.01 -17.66
N LYS A 17 -46.26 -7.11 -17.66
CA LYS A 17 -47.07 -6.49 -18.73
C LYS A 17 -46.94 -4.96 -18.69
N ARG A 18 -46.98 -4.39 -17.49
CA ARG A 18 -46.78 -2.96 -17.29
C ARG A 18 -45.39 -2.49 -17.74
N ALA A 19 -44.34 -3.28 -17.48
CA ALA A 19 -43.00 -2.98 -17.96
C ALA A 19 -42.89 -3.01 -19.50
N ASP A 20 -43.61 -3.91 -20.15
CA ASP A 20 -43.67 -4.01 -21.60
C ASP A 20 -44.45 -2.82 -22.21
N GLU A 21 -45.55 -2.36 -21.59
CA GLU A 21 -46.30 -1.15 -21.98
C GLU A 21 -45.43 0.09 -21.89
N ILE A 22 -44.70 0.28 -20.79
CA ILE A 22 -43.79 1.41 -20.63
C ILE A 22 -42.65 1.36 -21.67
N ALA A 23 -42.15 0.16 -21.98
CA ALA A 23 -41.14 0.00 -23.01
C ALA A 23 -41.61 0.43 -24.38
N LYS A 24 -42.88 0.15 -24.73
CA LYS A 24 -43.53 0.65 -25.99
C LYS A 24 -43.65 2.18 -26.02
N LEU A 25 -44.02 2.79 -24.88
CA LEU A 25 -44.06 4.26 -24.79
C LEU A 25 -42.66 4.86 -24.99
N VAL A 26 -41.61 4.25 -24.40
CA VAL A 26 -40.22 4.67 -24.62
C VAL A 26 -39.83 4.54 -26.11
N GLU A 27 -40.18 3.43 -26.74
CA GLU A 27 -39.91 3.21 -28.18
C GLU A 27 -40.56 4.29 -29.05
N ASN A 28 -41.84 4.59 -28.80
CA ASN A 28 -42.57 5.63 -29.53
C ASN A 28 -41.87 7.02 -29.39
N LYS A 29 -41.51 7.39 -28.17
CA LYS A 29 -40.76 8.65 -27.90
C LYS A 29 -39.38 8.69 -28.58
N LEU A 30 -38.68 7.55 -28.63
CA LEU A 30 -37.40 7.45 -29.32
C LEU A 30 -37.58 7.62 -30.83
N LEU A 31 -38.61 6.98 -31.42
CA LEU A 31 -38.91 7.12 -32.85
C LEU A 31 -39.30 8.55 -33.20
N GLU A 32 -40.14 9.20 -32.41
CA GLU A 32 -40.56 10.59 -32.62
C GLU A 32 -39.36 11.55 -32.54
N LYS A 33 -38.55 11.43 -31.48
CA LYS A 33 -37.45 12.36 -31.23
C LYS A 33 -36.26 12.17 -32.15
N TYR A 34 -35.96 10.93 -32.57
CA TYR A 34 -34.72 10.57 -33.26
C TYR A 34 -34.94 9.94 -34.64
N SER A 35 -36.14 10.10 -35.26
CA SER A 35 -36.51 9.50 -36.55
C SER A 35 -35.52 9.77 -37.70
N LYS A 36 -34.80 10.88 -37.66
CA LYS A 36 -33.83 11.27 -38.67
C LYS A 36 -32.38 10.81 -38.40
N ARG A 37 -32.13 10.09 -37.27
CA ARG A 37 -30.78 9.65 -36.89
C ARG A 37 -30.58 8.17 -37.23
N LYS A 38 -29.39 7.84 -37.71
CA LYS A 38 -28.99 6.45 -37.98
C LYS A 38 -28.73 5.63 -36.73
N TYR A 39 -28.37 6.27 -35.60
CA TYR A 39 -28.14 5.63 -34.29
C TYR A 39 -28.47 6.60 -33.17
N ILE A 40 -28.84 6.02 -32.02
CA ILE A 40 -29.16 6.73 -30.77
C ILE A 40 -28.18 6.28 -29.73
N LYS A 41 -27.59 7.21 -28.95
CA LYS A 41 -26.66 6.88 -27.87
C LYS A 41 -27.41 6.19 -26.73
N THR A 42 -26.78 5.23 -26.09
CA THR A 42 -27.36 4.50 -24.91
C THR A 42 -27.72 5.44 -23.76
N SER A 43 -26.98 6.53 -23.57
CA SER A 43 -27.29 7.59 -22.58
C SER A 43 -28.62 8.30 -22.91
N GLU A 44 -28.87 8.61 -24.19
CA GLU A 44 -30.12 9.25 -24.65
C GLU A 44 -31.33 8.32 -24.44
N ILE A 45 -31.13 7.01 -24.67
CA ILE A 45 -32.16 6.01 -24.41
C ILE A 45 -32.45 5.94 -22.90
N ALA A 46 -31.42 5.94 -22.04
CA ALA A 46 -31.58 5.88 -20.59
C ALA A 46 -32.33 7.09 -20.03
N GLU A 47 -32.09 8.28 -20.55
CA GLU A 47 -32.83 9.48 -20.15
C GLU A 47 -34.32 9.42 -20.55
N ILE A 48 -34.65 8.91 -21.73
CA ILE A 48 -36.07 8.74 -22.14
C ILE A 48 -36.76 7.66 -21.31
N VAL A 49 -36.07 6.55 -20.95
CA VAL A 49 -36.63 5.55 -20.03
C VAL A 49 -36.95 6.18 -18.69
N LYS A 50 -35.99 6.91 -18.11
CA LYS A 50 -36.16 7.56 -16.81
C LYS A 50 -37.30 8.58 -16.82
N SER A 51 -37.35 9.49 -17.82
CA SER A 51 -38.42 10.47 -17.91
C SER A 51 -39.81 9.79 -18.10
N THR A 52 -39.90 8.75 -18.93
CA THR A 52 -41.15 8.01 -19.14
C THR A 52 -41.60 7.31 -17.89
N LEU A 53 -40.70 6.72 -17.09
CA LEU A 53 -41.05 6.12 -15.81
C LEU A 53 -41.58 7.16 -14.81
N LEU A 54 -41.00 8.35 -14.77
CA LEU A 54 -41.50 9.44 -13.92
C LEU A 54 -42.86 9.95 -14.36
N GLU A 55 -43.08 10.16 -15.65
CA GLU A 55 -44.39 10.58 -16.21
C GLU A 55 -45.51 9.57 -15.99
N GLN A 56 -45.16 8.29 -15.81
CA GLN A 56 -46.08 7.21 -15.54
C GLN A 56 -46.24 6.89 -14.04
N ASP A 57 -45.80 7.81 -13.16
CA ASP A 57 -45.83 7.68 -11.69
C ASP A 57 -45.04 6.49 -11.11
N HIS A 58 -44.05 6.00 -11.84
CA HIS A 58 -43.15 4.94 -11.38
C HIS A 58 -41.82 5.50 -10.83
N GLY A 59 -41.88 6.48 -9.93
CA GLY A 59 -40.70 7.18 -9.39
C GLY A 59 -39.66 6.26 -8.72
N LYS A 60 -40.10 5.29 -7.92
CA LYS A 60 -39.19 4.31 -7.29
C LYS A 60 -38.46 3.46 -8.34
N THR A 61 -39.14 3.01 -9.38
CA THR A 61 -38.57 2.26 -10.50
C THR A 61 -37.63 3.12 -11.31
N ALA A 62 -37.91 4.41 -11.51
CA ALA A 62 -37.05 5.35 -12.21
C ALA A 62 -35.70 5.54 -11.47
N ILE A 63 -35.71 5.67 -10.13
CA ILE A 63 -34.50 5.74 -9.29
C ILE A 63 -33.72 4.44 -9.39
N SER A 64 -34.35 3.29 -9.22
CA SER A 64 -33.69 1.97 -9.33
C SER A 64 -33.08 1.77 -10.71
N TYR A 65 -33.76 2.19 -11.78
CA TYR A 65 -33.24 2.14 -13.14
C TYR A 65 -32.01 3.05 -13.34
N ALA A 66 -32.06 4.27 -12.81
CA ALA A 66 -30.93 5.21 -12.88
C ALA A 66 -29.70 4.67 -12.16
N LEU A 67 -29.85 4.11 -10.96
CA LEU A 67 -28.77 3.47 -10.20
C LEU A 67 -28.19 2.27 -10.97
N PHE A 68 -29.04 1.46 -11.60
CA PHE A 68 -28.57 0.34 -12.42
C PHE A 68 -27.77 0.79 -13.63
N VAL A 69 -28.22 1.85 -14.33
CA VAL A 69 -27.51 2.45 -15.48
C VAL A 69 -26.15 3.03 -15.02
N ASP A 70 -26.13 3.73 -13.89
CA ASP A 70 -24.89 4.27 -13.32
C ASP A 70 -23.89 3.17 -12.97
N LEU A 71 -24.36 2.13 -12.26
CA LEU A 71 -23.53 0.96 -11.93
C LEU A 71 -23.00 0.27 -13.19
N LYS A 72 -23.86 0.08 -14.22
CA LYS A 72 -23.45 -0.52 -15.50
C LYS A 72 -22.41 0.33 -16.24
N ASN A 73 -22.55 1.65 -16.19
CA ASN A 73 -21.57 2.57 -16.78
C ASN A 73 -20.26 2.55 -15.99
N LYS A 74 -20.32 2.53 -14.67
CA LYS A 74 -19.13 2.36 -13.82
C LYS A 74 -18.40 1.04 -14.12
N VAL A 75 -19.13 -0.07 -14.20
CA VAL A 75 -18.55 -1.39 -14.55
C VAL A 75 -17.99 -1.39 -15.98
N LYS A 76 -18.65 -0.74 -16.93
CA LYS A 76 -18.14 -0.60 -18.31
C LYS A 76 -16.88 0.26 -18.36
N ASN A 77 -16.85 1.35 -17.61
CA ASN A 77 -15.68 2.22 -17.51
C ASN A 77 -14.51 1.49 -16.82
N ILE A 78 -14.78 0.74 -15.76
CA ILE A 78 -13.75 -0.12 -15.12
C ILE A 78 -13.22 -1.16 -16.11
N LYS A 79 -14.09 -1.84 -16.86
CA LYS A 79 -13.66 -2.80 -17.90
C LYS A 79 -12.90 -2.17 -19.06
N SER A 80 -13.19 -0.92 -19.40
CA SER A 80 -12.45 -0.19 -20.46
C SER A 80 -11.15 0.43 -19.96
N LEU A 81 -11.00 0.61 -18.64
CA LEU A 81 -9.80 1.15 -18.00
C LEU A 81 -8.81 0.04 -17.59
N ILE A 82 -9.33 -1.16 -17.34
CA ILE A 82 -8.54 -2.30 -16.89
C ILE A 82 -8.96 -3.51 -17.70
N ASP A 83 -8.16 -3.84 -18.70
CA ASP A 83 -8.24 -5.15 -19.35
C ASP A 83 -7.60 -6.17 -18.42
N ALA A 84 -8.44 -6.82 -17.59
CA ALA A 84 -7.98 -7.77 -16.60
C ALA A 84 -7.26 -8.98 -17.23
N ASP A 85 -7.64 -9.36 -18.45
CA ASP A 85 -7.01 -10.46 -19.14
C ASP A 85 -5.58 -10.09 -19.61
N SER A 86 -5.43 -8.88 -20.19
CA SER A 86 -4.12 -8.33 -20.54
C SER A 86 -3.25 -8.16 -19.30
N LEU A 87 -3.78 -7.57 -18.22
CA LEU A 87 -3.05 -7.31 -16.99
C LEU A 87 -2.45 -8.59 -16.38
N VAL A 88 -3.22 -9.68 -16.36
CA VAL A 88 -2.73 -10.98 -15.86
C VAL A 88 -1.73 -11.60 -16.82
N ARG A 89 -1.99 -11.57 -18.14
CA ARG A 89 -1.07 -12.12 -19.16
C ARG A 89 0.25 -11.39 -19.19
N ASP A 90 0.24 -10.06 -19.09
CA ASP A 90 1.44 -9.22 -19.12
C ASP A 90 2.33 -9.52 -17.91
N TYR A 91 1.73 -9.78 -16.74
CA TYR A 91 2.48 -10.23 -15.56
C TYR A 91 3.07 -11.63 -15.76
N ILE A 92 2.26 -12.59 -16.19
CA ILE A 92 2.70 -13.99 -16.40
C ILE A 92 3.77 -14.07 -17.50
N GLY A 93 3.61 -13.28 -18.58
CA GLY A 93 4.55 -13.20 -19.67
C GLY A 93 5.78 -12.35 -19.40
N GLU A 94 5.90 -11.76 -18.20
CA GLU A 94 6.94 -10.77 -17.85
C GLU A 94 7.07 -9.62 -18.86
N ALA A 95 5.99 -9.31 -19.59
CA ALA A 95 5.98 -8.32 -20.66
C ALA A 95 5.92 -6.89 -20.11
N ASP A 96 5.33 -6.68 -18.94
CA ASP A 96 5.22 -5.37 -18.31
C ASP A 96 6.48 -5.04 -17.50
N TRP A 97 7.23 -4.01 -17.90
CA TRP A 97 8.44 -3.56 -17.23
C TRP A 97 8.20 -3.17 -15.76
N ARG A 98 6.99 -2.74 -15.40
CA ARG A 98 6.59 -2.39 -14.02
C ARG A 98 6.65 -3.59 -13.07
N VAL A 99 6.56 -4.80 -13.57
CA VAL A 99 6.75 -6.01 -12.76
C VAL A 99 8.17 -6.08 -12.19
N LYS A 100 9.13 -5.47 -12.90
CA LYS A 100 10.55 -5.42 -12.53
C LYS A 100 11.01 -4.05 -12.05
N GLU A 101 10.11 -3.09 -11.87
CA GLU A 101 10.41 -1.74 -11.41
C GLU A 101 11.14 -1.76 -10.06
N ASN A 102 10.74 -2.65 -9.17
CA ASN A 102 11.46 -3.00 -7.96
C ASN A 102 12.16 -4.34 -8.18
N SER A 103 13.44 -4.30 -8.49
CA SER A 103 14.27 -5.40 -9.01
C SER A 103 14.31 -6.69 -8.14
N ASN A 104 13.78 -6.64 -6.91
CA ASN A 104 13.79 -7.76 -5.96
C ASN A 104 12.50 -8.59 -5.98
N MET A 105 11.56 -8.30 -6.88
CA MET A 105 10.32 -9.07 -7.00
C MET A 105 10.51 -10.23 -7.99
N ALA A 106 10.17 -11.44 -7.55
CA ALA A 106 10.08 -12.61 -8.40
C ALA A 106 8.61 -12.96 -8.68
N TYR A 107 8.35 -13.70 -9.77
CA TYR A 107 7.02 -14.19 -10.06
C TYR A 107 6.45 -14.99 -8.88
N SER A 108 5.24 -14.62 -8.44
CA SER A 108 4.49 -15.31 -7.39
C SER A 108 3.01 -14.91 -7.42
N TRP A 109 2.15 -15.71 -6.79
CA TRP A 109 0.73 -15.35 -6.63
C TRP A 109 0.53 -14.05 -5.86
N GLN A 110 1.37 -13.77 -4.86
CA GLN A 110 1.32 -12.51 -4.11
C GLN A 110 1.80 -11.34 -4.97
N GLY A 111 2.85 -11.54 -5.77
CA GLY A 111 3.32 -10.55 -6.73
C GLY A 111 2.25 -10.20 -7.77
N LEU A 112 1.53 -11.21 -8.30
CA LEU A 112 0.39 -11.00 -9.21
C LEU A 112 -0.72 -10.17 -8.53
N ASN A 113 -1.10 -10.51 -7.30
CA ASN A 113 -2.11 -9.74 -6.55
C ASN A 113 -1.66 -8.29 -6.34
N PHE A 114 -0.40 -8.08 -6.01
CA PHE A 114 0.17 -6.75 -5.83
C PHE A 114 0.17 -5.96 -7.15
N HIS A 115 0.58 -6.57 -8.26
CA HIS A 115 0.56 -5.97 -9.59
C HIS A 115 -0.85 -5.53 -10.01
N ILE A 116 -1.86 -6.40 -9.82
CA ILE A 116 -3.26 -6.08 -10.12
C ILE A 116 -3.73 -4.91 -9.24
N SER A 117 -3.51 -4.98 -7.94
CA SER A 117 -3.97 -3.93 -7.01
C SER A 117 -3.27 -2.59 -7.28
N SER A 118 -1.96 -2.60 -7.53
CA SER A 118 -1.18 -1.41 -7.85
C SER A 118 -1.65 -0.74 -9.13
N THR A 119 -1.93 -1.51 -10.19
CA THR A 119 -2.42 -0.96 -11.46
C THR A 119 -3.80 -0.31 -11.30
N VAL A 120 -4.70 -0.95 -10.53
CA VAL A 120 -6.03 -0.39 -10.24
C VAL A 120 -5.91 0.91 -9.44
N GLN A 121 -5.08 0.92 -8.41
CA GLN A 121 -4.85 2.09 -7.56
C GLN A 121 -4.21 3.24 -8.33
N ALA A 122 -3.14 2.97 -9.10
CA ALA A 122 -2.47 3.98 -9.93
C ALA A 122 -3.47 4.67 -10.88
N ASN A 123 -4.33 3.88 -11.52
CA ASN A 123 -5.37 4.43 -12.39
C ASN A 123 -6.36 5.33 -11.64
N TYR A 124 -6.77 4.93 -10.43
CA TYR A 124 -7.65 5.74 -9.59
C TYR A 124 -6.98 7.05 -9.17
N TRP A 125 -5.72 7.00 -8.72
CA TRP A 125 -4.97 8.20 -8.31
C TRP A 125 -4.84 9.19 -9.46
N LEU A 126 -4.44 8.72 -10.65
CA LEU A 126 -4.27 9.57 -11.83
C LEU A 126 -5.58 10.23 -12.29
N HIS A 127 -6.72 9.54 -12.18
CA HIS A 127 -7.99 10.07 -12.69
C HIS A 127 -8.84 10.81 -11.65
N SER A 128 -8.61 10.56 -10.35
CA SER A 128 -9.50 11.07 -9.30
C SER A 128 -8.81 11.98 -8.29
N ILE A 129 -7.49 11.85 -8.11
CA ILE A 129 -6.75 12.57 -7.07
C ILE A 129 -5.77 13.58 -7.66
N TYR A 130 -4.95 13.18 -8.64
CA TYR A 130 -3.98 14.09 -9.26
C TYR A 130 -4.69 15.13 -10.15
N PRO A 131 -4.19 16.39 -10.21
CA PRO A 131 -4.62 17.35 -11.20
C PRO A 131 -4.48 16.79 -12.61
N LYS A 132 -5.43 17.12 -13.49
CA LYS A 132 -5.50 16.60 -14.86
C LYS A 132 -4.20 16.83 -15.64
N GLU A 133 -3.55 17.95 -15.44
CA GLU A 133 -2.29 18.33 -16.09
C GLU A 133 -1.17 17.36 -15.70
N ILE A 134 -1.04 17.06 -14.41
CA ILE A 134 -0.04 16.12 -13.87
C ILE A 134 -0.32 14.70 -14.37
N ALA A 135 -1.56 14.24 -14.25
CA ALA A 135 -1.96 12.93 -14.76
C ALA A 135 -1.67 12.79 -16.26
N THR A 136 -1.99 13.83 -17.05
CA THR A 136 -1.75 13.85 -18.50
C THR A 136 -0.25 13.81 -18.81
N ALA A 137 0.57 14.56 -18.10
CA ALA A 137 2.02 14.58 -18.26
C ALA A 137 2.64 13.21 -17.96
N HIS A 138 2.17 12.53 -16.88
CA HIS A 138 2.61 11.17 -16.58
C HIS A 138 2.21 10.17 -17.67
N ILE A 139 0.94 10.20 -18.12
CA ILE A 139 0.43 9.29 -19.16
C ILE A 139 1.16 9.50 -20.51
N LYS A 140 1.56 10.74 -20.82
CA LYS A 140 2.33 11.07 -22.04
C LYS A 140 3.84 10.85 -21.90
N ALA A 141 4.31 10.43 -20.75
CA ALA A 141 5.71 10.30 -20.41
C ALA A 141 6.53 11.62 -20.43
N ASP A 142 5.86 12.77 -20.23
CA ASP A 142 6.52 14.07 -20.04
C ASP A 142 7.16 14.16 -18.62
N LEU A 143 6.60 13.42 -17.66
CA LEU A 143 7.15 13.17 -16.32
C LEU A 143 6.81 11.75 -15.87
N HIS A 144 7.57 11.24 -14.90
CA HIS A 144 7.29 9.97 -14.25
C HIS A 144 6.96 10.18 -12.76
N ILE A 145 5.79 9.68 -12.34
CA ILE A 145 5.44 9.56 -10.92
C ILE A 145 5.76 8.13 -10.51
N HIS A 146 6.72 7.98 -9.61
CA HIS A 146 7.20 6.68 -9.17
C HIS A 146 6.24 6.06 -8.14
N ASP A 147 6.19 4.72 -8.08
CA ASP A 147 5.40 3.95 -7.11
C ASP A 147 3.91 4.33 -7.01
N LEU A 148 3.27 4.61 -8.14
CA LEU A 148 1.84 4.95 -8.20
C LEU A 148 0.89 3.84 -7.67
N GLY A 149 1.39 2.65 -7.43
CA GLY A 149 0.62 1.58 -6.79
C GLY A 149 0.18 1.90 -5.36
N MET A 150 0.72 2.99 -4.78
CA MET A 150 0.49 3.37 -3.39
C MET A 150 0.57 4.89 -3.25
N LEU A 151 -0.48 5.52 -2.72
CA LEU A 151 -0.47 6.95 -2.39
C LEU A 151 -0.05 7.13 -0.93
N ALA A 152 1.24 6.92 -0.65
CA ALA A 152 1.84 7.01 0.67
C ALA A 152 3.11 7.87 0.65
N THR A 153 3.69 8.13 1.82
CA THR A 153 5.01 8.72 1.91
C THR A 153 6.04 7.84 1.21
N TYR A 154 6.95 8.45 0.46
CA TYR A 154 7.96 7.69 -0.27
C TYR A 154 8.96 7.03 0.69
N CYS A 155 9.69 7.82 1.48
CA CYS A 155 10.62 7.32 2.49
C CYS A 155 10.25 7.85 3.88
N CYS A 156 10.41 7.01 4.90
CA CYS A 156 10.08 7.34 6.28
C CYS A 156 11.26 7.14 7.21
N GLY A 157 11.59 8.16 8.01
CA GLY A 157 12.43 8.02 9.18
C GLY A 157 11.58 7.79 10.43
N TRP A 158 11.93 6.78 11.21
CA TRP A 158 11.23 6.40 12.43
C TRP A 158 12.09 6.69 13.67
N SER A 159 11.45 6.96 14.80
CA SER A 159 12.14 7.16 16.07
C SER A 159 12.48 5.81 16.72
N LEU A 160 13.78 5.47 16.74
CA LEU A 160 14.24 4.31 17.50
C LEU A 160 14.05 4.52 19.01
N GLU A 161 14.24 5.75 19.49
CA GLU A 161 13.98 6.11 20.89
C GLU A 161 12.55 5.74 21.32
N ASP A 162 11.57 6.07 20.49
CA ASP A 162 10.17 5.77 20.77
C ASP A 162 9.91 4.26 20.86
N LEU A 163 10.52 3.46 19.98
CA LEU A 163 10.48 2.00 20.03
C LEU A 163 11.12 1.46 21.32
N LEU A 164 12.25 1.99 21.75
CA LEU A 164 12.94 1.57 22.95
C LEU A 164 12.18 1.96 24.23
N LEU A 165 11.47 3.08 24.23
CA LEU A 165 10.67 3.54 25.37
C LEU A 165 9.33 2.81 25.49
N LYS A 166 8.63 2.62 24.38
CA LYS A 166 7.24 2.12 24.37
C LYS A 166 7.13 0.64 24.02
N GLY A 167 8.17 0.10 23.41
CA GLY A 167 8.10 -1.21 22.76
C GLY A 167 7.35 -1.15 21.44
N PHE A 168 7.10 -2.32 20.88
CA PHE A 168 6.32 -2.45 19.65
C PHE A 168 4.86 -2.66 20.01
N THR A 169 4.09 -1.59 20.03
CA THR A 169 2.67 -1.61 20.42
C THR A 169 1.76 -2.00 19.27
N GLY A 170 2.31 -2.08 18.05
CA GLY A 170 1.64 -2.67 16.90
C GLY A 170 0.35 -1.98 16.46
N VAL A 171 -0.43 -2.74 15.72
CA VAL A 171 -1.77 -2.37 15.26
C VAL A 171 -2.80 -2.82 16.31
N PRO A 172 -3.86 -2.04 16.59
CA PRO A 172 -4.91 -2.45 17.51
C PRO A 172 -5.43 -3.86 17.21
N GLY A 173 -5.52 -4.71 18.24
CA GLY A 173 -5.95 -6.11 18.11
C GLY A 173 -4.87 -7.10 17.62
N LYS A 174 -3.62 -6.66 17.44
CA LYS A 174 -2.47 -7.51 17.12
C LYS A 174 -1.54 -7.69 18.33
N VAL A 175 -0.60 -8.61 18.21
CA VAL A 175 0.40 -8.86 19.27
C VAL A 175 1.24 -7.60 19.48
N SER A 176 1.44 -7.22 20.74
CA SER A 176 2.33 -6.14 21.16
C SER A 176 3.52 -6.70 21.92
N CYS A 177 4.65 -6.01 21.86
CA CYS A 177 5.85 -6.34 22.60
C CYS A 177 6.19 -5.21 23.58
N ALA A 178 6.53 -5.58 24.83
CA ALA A 178 7.05 -4.63 25.80
C ALA A 178 8.40 -4.04 25.33
N PRO A 179 8.86 -2.90 25.89
CA PRO A 179 10.17 -2.34 25.61
C PRO A 179 11.31 -3.36 25.78
N PRO A 180 12.29 -3.40 24.86
CA PRO A 180 13.33 -4.41 24.88
C PRO A 180 14.27 -4.21 26.06
N LYS A 181 14.69 -5.33 26.67
CA LYS A 181 15.65 -5.33 27.77
C LYS A 181 17.02 -5.86 27.36
N HIS A 182 17.08 -6.59 26.25
CA HIS A 182 18.25 -7.30 25.77
C HIS A 182 18.59 -6.89 24.34
N PHE A 183 19.86 -6.92 23.98
CA PHE A 183 20.38 -6.52 22.67
C PHE A 183 19.70 -7.25 21.50
N GLY A 184 19.66 -8.59 21.59
CA GLY A 184 19.00 -9.38 20.55
C GLY A 184 17.49 -9.12 20.45
N THR A 185 16.83 -8.78 21.56
CA THR A 185 15.41 -8.41 21.56
C THR A 185 15.20 -7.06 20.90
N ALA A 186 16.07 -6.08 21.16
CA ALA A 186 16.01 -4.76 20.53
C ALA A 186 16.17 -4.87 19.01
N LEU A 187 17.18 -5.62 18.53
CA LEU A 187 17.37 -5.89 17.12
C LEU A 187 16.15 -6.62 16.51
N GLY A 188 15.62 -7.64 17.18
CA GLY A 188 14.43 -8.38 16.72
C GLY A 188 13.18 -7.50 16.63
N GLN A 189 13.01 -6.56 17.56
CA GLN A 189 11.90 -5.58 17.47
C GLN A 189 12.09 -4.61 16.29
N CYS A 190 13.31 -4.18 16.00
CA CYS A 190 13.59 -3.39 14.79
C CYS A 190 13.24 -4.17 13.50
N VAL A 191 13.62 -5.45 13.42
CA VAL A 191 13.22 -6.33 12.30
C VAL A 191 11.70 -6.36 12.16
N ASN A 192 10.99 -6.69 13.24
CA ASN A 192 9.53 -6.78 13.22
C ASN A 192 8.87 -5.44 12.84
N PHE A 193 9.43 -4.33 13.30
CA PHE A 193 8.96 -2.99 12.97
C PHE A 193 9.07 -2.72 11.46
N PHE A 194 10.22 -2.93 10.86
CA PHE A 194 10.43 -2.73 9.43
C PHE A 194 9.52 -3.63 8.59
N TYR A 195 9.38 -4.89 8.94
CA TYR A 195 8.48 -5.81 8.22
C TYR A 195 7.01 -5.45 8.35
N THR A 196 6.58 -4.98 9.52
CA THR A 196 5.17 -4.59 9.74
C THR A 196 4.80 -3.36 8.93
N LEU A 197 5.74 -2.42 8.77
CA LEU A 197 5.52 -1.15 8.08
C LEU A 197 6.02 -1.15 6.62
N GLN A 198 6.54 -2.27 6.13
CA GLN A 198 7.11 -2.40 4.79
C GLN A 198 6.18 -1.90 3.68
N HIS A 199 4.88 -2.13 3.80
CA HIS A 199 3.89 -1.75 2.80
C HIS A 199 3.09 -0.49 3.16
N GLU A 200 3.50 0.24 4.20
CA GLU A 200 2.87 1.51 4.60
C GLU A 200 3.68 2.73 4.09
N ALA A 201 4.83 2.49 3.47
CA ALA A 201 5.63 3.47 2.76
C ALA A 201 5.95 2.95 1.36
N ALA A 202 6.00 3.84 0.36
CA ALA A 202 6.29 3.45 -1.02
C ALA A 202 7.78 3.10 -1.24
N GLY A 203 8.68 3.62 -0.40
CA GLY A 203 10.12 3.41 -0.50
C GLY A 203 10.76 2.98 0.82
N ALA A 204 11.96 3.50 1.10
CA ALA A 204 12.76 3.07 2.22
C ALA A 204 12.22 3.53 3.57
N GLN A 205 12.49 2.72 4.58
CA GLN A 205 12.29 3.04 5.99
C GLN A 205 13.62 3.10 6.72
N ALA A 206 13.77 4.01 7.67
CA ALA A 206 15.04 4.27 8.33
C ALA A 206 14.90 4.41 9.85
N PHE A 207 15.92 3.94 10.56
CA PHE A 207 16.23 4.36 11.92
C PHE A 207 17.54 5.13 11.94
N SER A 208 17.56 6.28 12.61
CA SER A 208 18.78 7.07 12.84
C SER A 208 19.43 6.73 14.17
N ASN A 209 20.73 7.05 14.30
CA ASN A 209 21.53 6.89 15.53
C ASN A 209 21.50 5.43 16.04
N PHE A 210 21.56 4.48 15.12
CA PHE A 210 21.28 3.08 15.40
C PHE A 210 22.29 2.46 16.34
N ASP A 211 23.57 2.74 16.12
CA ASP A 211 24.66 2.33 16.99
C ASP A 211 24.63 2.99 18.37
N THR A 212 24.33 4.30 18.43
CA THR A 212 24.23 5.07 19.67
C THR A 212 23.15 4.49 20.58
N TYR A 213 21.95 4.28 20.05
CA TYR A 213 20.82 3.75 20.84
C TYR A 213 21.00 2.31 21.26
N LEU A 214 21.71 1.48 20.48
CA LEU A 214 21.83 0.04 20.76
C LEU A 214 23.11 -0.34 21.53
N ALA A 215 24.15 0.47 21.50
CA ALA A 215 25.40 0.21 22.24
C ALA A 215 25.18 -0.08 23.74
N PRO A 216 24.31 0.63 24.48
CA PRO A 216 24.09 0.37 25.88
C PRO A 216 23.67 -1.07 26.20
N PHE A 217 22.87 -1.68 25.34
CA PHE A 217 22.40 -3.07 25.55
C PHE A 217 23.57 -4.06 25.57
N ILE A 218 24.65 -3.81 24.82
CA ILE A 218 25.84 -4.66 24.81
C ILE A 218 26.48 -4.72 26.19
N ARG A 219 26.60 -3.57 26.89
CA ARG A 219 27.15 -3.49 28.26
C ARG A 219 26.20 -4.13 29.27
N TYR A 220 24.91 -3.81 29.19
CA TYR A 220 23.90 -4.34 30.13
C TYR A 220 23.75 -5.85 30.04
N ASP A 221 23.87 -6.42 28.84
CA ASP A 221 23.88 -7.88 28.62
C ASP A 221 25.27 -8.51 28.83
N LYS A 222 26.30 -7.70 29.06
CA LYS A 222 27.71 -8.14 29.21
C LYS A 222 28.20 -8.99 28.03
N LEU A 223 27.83 -8.62 26.82
CA LEU A 223 28.13 -9.39 25.62
C LEU A 223 29.61 -9.29 25.23
N THR A 224 30.17 -10.41 24.82
CA THR A 224 31.45 -10.50 24.14
C THR A 224 31.35 -10.02 22.69
N TYR A 225 32.48 -9.65 22.08
CA TYR A 225 32.51 -9.26 20.67
C TYR A 225 31.91 -10.33 19.75
N LYS A 226 32.17 -11.62 20.02
CA LYS A 226 31.65 -12.73 19.23
C LYS A 226 30.13 -12.79 19.28
N GLU A 227 29.55 -12.58 20.45
CA GLU A 227 28.09 -12.57 20.63
C GLU A 227 27.44 -11.37 19.96
N VAL A 228 28.06 -10.17 20.07
CA VAL A 228 27.59 -8.97 19.35
C VAL A 228 27.60 -9.21 17.84
N LYS A 229 28.71 -9.74 17.29
CA LYS A 229 28.83 -10.04 15.86
C LYS A 229 27.77 -11.04 15.40
N GLN A 230 27.50 -12.09 16.21
CA GLN A 230 26.46 -13.07 15.91
C GLN A 230 25.07 -12.44 15.90
N LYS A 231 24.75 -11.58 16.87
CA LYS A 231 23.45 -10.89 16.92
C LYS A 231 23.25 -9.91 15.74
N ILE A 232 24.32 -9.25 15.31
CA ILE A 232 24.28 -8.38 14.15
C ILE A 232 24.10 -9.21 12.87
N GLN A 233 24.77 -10.37 12.74
CA GLN A 233 24.55 -11.27 11.62
C GLN A 233 23.09 -11.75 11.55
N GLU A 234 22.52 -12.15 12.68
CA GLU A 234 21.09 -12.51 12.78
C GLU A 234 20.19 -11.36 12.31
N PHE A 235 20.50 -10.11 12.69
CA PHE A 235 19.76 -8.93 12.25
C PHE A 235 19.86 -8.73 10.74
N VAL A 236 21.07 -8.72 10.18
CA VAL A 236 21.30 -8.53 8.73
C VAL A 236 20.62 -9.64 7.93
N PHE A 237 20.78 -10.90 8.35
CA PHE A 237 20.12 -12.04 7.72
C PHE A 237 18.58 -11.88 7.72
N ASN A 238 18.00 -11.59 8.88
CA ASN A 238 16.55 -11.41 9.00
C ASN A 238 16.03 -10.25 8.14
N MET A 239 16.81 -9.18 7.96
CA MET A 239 16.43 -8.06 7.09
C MET A 239 16.51 -8.41 5.59
N ASN A 240 17.26 -9.42 5.20
CA ASN A 240 17.40 -9.87 3.81
C ASN A 240 16.45 -10.99 3.40
N VAL A 241 15.77 -11.62 4.37
CA VAL A 241 14.79 -12.67 4.07
C VAL A 241 13.49 -12.04 3.56
N PRO A 242 12.99 -12.39 2.38
CA PRO A 242 11.72 -11.86 1.89
C PRO A 242 10.56 -12.33 2.77
N THR A 243 9.59 -11.46 3.03
CA THR A 243 8.41 -11.79 3.86
C THR A 243 7.54 -12.85 3.23
N ARG A 244 7.51 -12.90 1.90
CA ARG A 244 6.77 -13.88 1.11
C ARG A 244 7.52 -14.16 -0.18
N VAL A 245 7.32 -15.34 -0.74
CA VAL A 245 7.84 -15.67 -2.07
C VAL A 245 7.39 -14.59 -3.06
N GLY A 246 8.35 -14.01 -3.79
CA GLY A 246 8.09 -12.97 -4.77
C GLY A 246 7.89 -11.56 -4.24
N CYS A 247 7.93 -11.34 -2.92
CA CYS A 247 8.03 -10.01 -2.34
C CYS A 247 9.48 -9.67 -2.03
N GLN A 248 9.83 -8.40 -2.12
CA GLN A 248 11.14 -7.92 -1.66
C GLN A 248 11.23 -7.95 -0.13
N CYS A 249 12.45 -8.00 0.39
CA CYS A 249 12.72 -7.67 1.78
C CYS A 249 12.48 -6.17 2.03
N PRO A 250 12.31 -5.73 3.29
CA PRO A 250 12.12 -4.32 3.60
C PRO A 250 13.28 -3.47 3.07
N PHE A 251 12.98 -2.43 2.29
CA PHE A 251 13.99 -1.47 1.87
C PHE A 251 14.35 -0.60 3.08
N THR A 252 15.46 -0.95 3.71
CA THR A 252 15.85 -0.47 5.04
C THR A 252 17.11 0.37 4.98
N ASN A 253 17.11 1.48 5.72
CA ASN A 253 18.28 2.29 5.98
C ASN A 253 18.50 2.43 7.49
N ILE A 254 19.74 2.38 7.92
CA ILE A 254 20.18 2.75 9.28
C ILE A 254 21.29 3.77 9.20
N THR A 255 21.32 4.75 10.10
CA THR A 255 22.47 5.65 10.22
C THR A 255 23.28 5.32 11.46
N LEU A 256 24.60 5.45 11.32
CA LEU A 256 25.58 5.22 12.37
C LEU A 256 26.26 6.53 12.71
N ASP A 257 26.38 6.83 13.99
CA ASP A 257 27.02 8.07 14.46
C ASP A 257 28.54 7.92 14.62
N LEU A 258 29.00 6.71 14.90
CA LEU A 258 30.37 6.31 15.23
C LEU A 258 30.89 6.91 16.55
N VAL A 259 30.50 8.13 16.88
CA VAL A 259 30.80 8.83 18.13
C VAL A 259 29.53 9.54 18.61
N PRO A 260 29.09 9.32 19.85
CA PRO A 260 27.94 10.03 20.39
C PRO A 260 28.22 11.53 20.49
N THR A 261 27.43 12.36 19.83
CA THR A 261 27.62 13.81 19.78
C THR A 261 26.35 14.58 20.16
N GLY A 262 26.50 15.90 20.35
CA GLY A 262 25.39 16.81 20.56
C GLY A 262 24.56 16.50 21.82
N GLU A 263 23.27 16.77 21.72
CA GLU A 263 22.31 16.55 22.81
C GLU A 263 22.12 15.09 23.14
N LEU A 264 22.11 14.20 22.14
CA LEU A 264 21.95 12.76 22.32
C LEU A 264 23.03 12.19 23.22
N ALA A 265 24.27 12.64 23.07
CA ALA A 265 25.38 12.19 23.93
C ALA A 265 25.15 12.46 25.42
N GLN A 266 24.38 13.48 25.76
CA GLN A 266 24.07 13.87 27.14
C GLN A 266 22.77 13.28 27.68
N GLN A 267 22.00 12.61 26.84
CA GLN A 267 20.77 11.95 27.27
C GLN A 267 21.06 10.67 28.02
N ASN A 268 20.13 10.31 28.92
CA ASN A 268 20.18 9.07 29.66
C ASN A 268 19.80 7.89 28.75
N VAL A 269 20.53 6.78 28.86
CA VAL A 269 20.27 5.60 28.03
C VAL A 269 18.94 4.91 28.41
N ILE A 270 18.34 4.26 27.45
CA ILE A 270 17.03 3.60 27.59
C ILE A 270 17.23 2.09 27.59
N ILE A 271 16.82 1.43 28.69
CA ILE A 271 16.80 -0.04 28.78
C ILE A 271 15.46 -0.48 29.38
N GLY A 272 14.73 -1.34 28.67
CA GLY A 272 13.43 -1.85 29.13
C GLY A 272 12.37 -0.76 29.33
N GLY A 273 12.39 0.27 28.48
CA GLY A 273 11.47 1.40 28.56
C GLY A 273 11.75 2.41 29.67
N LYS A 274 12.91 2.32 30.32
CA LYS A 274 13.29 3.17 31.46
C LYS A 274 14.60 3.86 31.18
N LEU A 275 14.66 5.15 31.55
CA LEU A 275 15.90 5.92 31.57
C LEU A 275 16.81 5.41 32.68
N GLN A 276 18.06 5.17 32.36
CA GLN A 276 19.13 4.75 33.28
C GLN A 276 19.92 5.96 33.77
N LYS A 277 20.88 5.74 34.67
CA LYS A 277 21.74 6.82 35.19
C LYS A 277 22.84 7.23 34.22
N GLU A 278 23.35 6.26 33.44
CA GLU A 278 24.43 6.49 32.47
C GLU A 278 23.89 7.23 31.24
N LYS A 279 24.81 7.89 30.53
CA LYS A 279 24.54 8.66 29.31
C LYS A 279 25.10 7.96 28.09
N TYR A 280 24.55 8.22 26.91
CA TYR A 280 25.02 7.59 25.68
C TYR A 280 26.52 7.81 25.43
N LYS A 281 27.10 8.97 25.79
CA LYS A 281 28.54 9.23 25.70
C LYS A 281 29.43 8.26 26.46
N ASP A 282 28.87 7.58 27.48
CA ASP A 282 29.63 6.65 28.32
C ASP A 282 29.84 5.28 27.67
N PHE A 283 29.25 5.05 26.47
CA PHE A 283 29.19 3.76 25.78
C PHE A 283 30.00 3.70 24.49
N GLN A 284 31.01 4.57 24.32
CA GLN A 284 31.84 4.59 23.10
C GLN A 284 32.48 3.21 22.80
N LYS A 285 32.95 2.52 23.80
CA LYS A 285 33.56 1.19 23.64
C LYS A 285 32.60 0.17 23.04
N GLU A 286 31.36 0.15 23.50
CA GLU A 286 30.31 -0.73 23.00
C GLU A 286 29.84 -0.31 21.61
N MET A 287 29.85 0.99 21.32
CA MET A 287 29.56 1.54 20.00
C MET A 287 30.65 1.16 18.99
N ASP A 288 31.92 1.23 19.37
CA ASP A 288 33.03 0.75 18.53
C ASP A 288 32.90 -0.75 18.25
N MET A 289 32.50 -1.50 19.26
CA MET A 289 32.26 -2.95 19.15
C MET A 289 31.11 -3.23 18.17
N PHE A 290 30.01 -2.49 18.26
CA PHE A 290 28.88 -2.57 17.36
C PHE A 290 29.30 -2.28 15.92
N ASN A 291 29.91 -1.12 15.70
CA ASN A 291 30.27 -0.64 14.36
C ASN A 291 31.28 -1.54 13.66
N LYS A 292 32.29 -2.04 14.42
CA LYS A 292 33.23 -3.02 13.88
C LYS A 292 32.53 -4.33 13.49
N ALA A 293 31.66 -4.86 14.34
CA ALA A 293 30.94 -6.08 14.08
C ALA A 293 30.00 -5.92 12.87
N TYR A 294 29.30 -4.80 12.79
CA TYR A 294 28.44 -4.48 11.64
C TYR A 294 29.22 -4.42 10.33
N ALA A 295 30.34 -3.68 10.30
CA ALA A 295 31.20 -3.59 9.13
C ALA A 295 31.73 -4.97 8.69
N GLU A 296 32.21 -5.79 9.63
CA GLU A 296 32.69 -7.13 9.33
C GLU A 296 31.59 -8.08 8.81
N VAL A 297 30.37 -7.99 9.34
CA VAL A 297 29.24 -8.79 8.86
C VAL A 297 28.86 -8.39 7.44
N VAL A 298 28.71 -7.08 7.18
CA VAL A 298 28.36 -6.58 5.84
C VAL A 298 29.44 -6.87 4.81
N MET A 299 30.73 -6.78 5.18
CA MET A 299 31.86 -7.13 4.30
C MET A 299 31.92 -8.62 3.99
N ALA A 300 31.58 -9.47 4.93
CA ALA A 300 31.59 -10.92 4.72
C ALA A 300 30.45 -11.38 3.81
N GLY A 301 29.37 -10.62 3.77
CA GLY A 301 28.12 -11.05 3.14
C GLY A 301 27.41 -12.10 3.99
N ASP A 302 26.23 -12.46 3.57
CA ASP A 302 25.41 -13.50 4.19
C ASP A 302 25.40 -14.71 3.25
N ALA A 303 26.49 -15.47 3.29
CA ALA A 303 26.68 -16.67 2.49
C ALA A 303 26.34 -17.96 3.26
#